data_902a15195a70918a045b6266c029e8f7
#
_entry.id   902a15195a70918a045b6266c029e8f7
#
_cell.length_a   1.000
_cell.length_b   1.000
_cell.length_c   1.000
_cell.angle_alpha   90.00
_cell.angle_beta   90.00
_cell.angle_gamma   90.00
#
_symmetry.space_group_name_H-M   'P 1'
#
loop_
_entity.id
_entity.type
_entity.pdbx_description
1 polymer ?
#
loop_
_entity_poly.entity_id
_entity_poly.type
_entity_poly.pdbx_seq_one_letter_code
_entity_poly.pdbx_strand_id
1 'polypeptide(L)'
;GQIDILINNAIFPDQSRPLFDTDEVFWDRMMDLSLKGYFFGSQRAAREMIEQKTGGRIICLASVHAYVAIENWTAYGTAKAGLRRMMKGFATDLRGHNITANCIAPGPISNALPEGDDDVIDGPPHDPSRFTEHLPSAKGGLPSDIANAVLYLSSELGQYVNGETILVDGGMIASKKMRD
;
A
#
# COMPACT_ATOMS: atom_id res chain seq x y z
N GLY A 1 19.93 -8.21 16.51
CA GLY A 1 19.68 -7.06 15.62
C GLY A 1 18.59 -6.16 16.20
N GLN A 2 18.31 -5.06 15.52
CA GLN A 2 17.27 -4.10 15.89
C GLN A 2 16.38 -3.86 14.67
N ILE A 3 15.10 -3.64 14.89
CA ILE A 3 14.15 -3.21 13.85
C ILE A 3 13.42 -1.96 14.32
N ASP A 4 13.51 -0.88 13.57
CA ASP A 4 12.87 0.40 13.88
C ASP A 4 11.70 0.68 12.93
N ILE A 5 11.80 0.19 11.70
CA ILE A 5 10.81 0.44 10.64
C ILE A 5 10.56 -0.86 9.87
N LEU A 6 9.29 -1.23 9.73
CA LEU A 6 8.86 -2.27 8.80
C LEU A 6 8.01 -1.66 7.69
N ILE A 7 8.37 -1.92 6.45
CA ILE A 7 7.59 -1.54 5.27
C ILE A 7 7.14 -2.81 4.55
N ASN A 8 5.85 -3.09 4.59
CA ASN A 8 5.23 -4.17 3.85
C ASN A 8 4.85 -3.67 2.45
N ASN A 9 5.68 -3.99 1.46
CA ASN A 9 5.52 -3.55 0.07
C ASN A 9 5.34 -4.72 -0.92
N ALA A 10 5.68 -5.96 -0.53
CA ALA A 10 5.61 -7.11 -1.42
C ALA A 10 4.23 -7.26 -2.06
N ILE A 11 4.18 -7.56 -3.35
CA ILE A 11 2.94 -7.60 -4.13
C ILE A 11 2.86 -8.91 -4.91
N PHE A 12 1.65 -9.44 -5.08
CA PHE A 12 1.41 -10.54 -5.98
C PHE A 12 1.39 -9.99 -7.42
N PRO A 13 2.24 -10.49 -8.33
CA PRO A 13 2.42 -9.88 -9.65
C PRO A 13 1.18 -9.95 -10.54
N ASP A 14 0.45 -11.06 -10.51
CA ASP A 14 -0.84 -11.23 -11.20
C ASP A 14 -1.96 -10.71 -10.31
N GLN A 15 -2.39 -9.46 -10.53
CA GLN A 15 -3.28 -8.75 -9.59
C GLN A 15 -4.73 -8.70 -10.04
N SER A 16 -4.99 -8.82 -11.33
CA SER A 16 -6.33 -8.72 -11.90
C SER A 16 -6.80 -10.04 -12.48
N ARG A 17 -8.06 -10.41 -12.19
CA ARG A 17 -8.71 -11.59 -12.75
C ARG A 17 -10.22 -11.39 -12.79
N PRO A 18 -10.89 -11.75 -13.89
CA PRO A 18 -12.35 -11.72 -13.97
C PRO A 18 -12.99 -12.49 -12.81
N LEU A 19 -14.14 -12.01 -12.35
CA LEU A 19 -14.81 -12.55 -11.16
C LEU A 19 -15.03 -14.07 -11.26
N PHE A 20 -15.51 -14.54 -12.41
CA PHE A 20 -15.83 -15.95 -12.61
C PHE A 20 -14.61 -16.83 -12.94
N ASP A 21 -13.46 -16.22 -13.25
CA ASP A 21 -12.20 -16.92 -13.51
C ASP A 21 -11.30 -16.93 -12.24
N THR A 22 -11.74 -16.25 -11.17
CA THR A 22 -11.05 -16.23 -9.88
C THR A 22 -11.32 -17.55 -9.17
N ASP A 23 -10.35 -18.45 -9.22
CA ASP A 23 -10.38 -19.70 -8.47
C ASP A 23 -9.81 -19.55 -7.04
N GLU A 24 -9.97 -20.61 -6.24
CA GLU A 24 -9.49 -20.63 -4.85
C GLU A 24 -7.97 -20.49 -4.76
N VAL A 25 -7.23 -21.07 -5.71
CA VAL A 25 -5.76 -21.00 -5.73
C VAL A 25 -5.28 -19.57 -5.95
N PHE A 26 -5.90 -18.84 -6.89
CA PHE A 26 -5.59 -17.43 -7.12
C PHE A 26 -5.95 -16.57 -5.89
N TRP A 27 -7.15 -16.80 -5.34
CA TRP A 27 -7.62 -16.10 -4.15
C TRP A 27 -6.66 -16.29 -2.97
N ASP A 28 -6.29 -17.54 -2.66
CA ASP A 28 -5.42 -17.87 -1.53
C ASP A 28 -4.04 -17.23 -1.69
N ARG A 29 -3.44 -17.30 -2.88
CA ARG A 29 -2.16 -16.65 -3.17
C ARG A 29 -2.22 -15.13 -2.97
N MET A 30 -3.29 -14.51 -3.45
CA MET A 30 -3.52 -13.08 -3.27
C MET A 30 -3.61 -12.71 -1.79
N MET A 31 -4.41 -13.44 -1.02
CA MET A 31 -4.60 -13.20 0.41
C MET A 31 -3.35 -13.54 1.22
N ASP A 32 -2.69 -14.64 0.92
CA ASP A 32 -1.49 -15.09 1.63
C ASP A 32 -0.36 -14.06 1.52
N LEU A 33 -0.09 -13.55 0.32
CA LEU A 33 0.97 -12.57 0.13
C LEU A 33 0.54 -11.17 0.55
N SER A 34 -0.63 -10.70 0.06
CA SER A 34 -1.00 -9.28 0.12
C SER A 34 -1.73 -8.88 1.42
N LEU A 35 -2.12 -9.84 2.27
CA LEU A 35 -2.79 -9.56 3.55
C LEU A 35 -2.20 -10.38 4.70
N LYS A 36 -2.19 -11.70 4.59
CA LYS A 36 -1.73 -12.60 5.67
C LYS A 36 -0.23 -12.43 5.97
N GLY A 37 0.61 -12.37 4.93
CA GLY A 37 2.03 -12.11 5.09
C GLY A 37 2.32 -10.78 5.77
N TYR A 38 1.56 -9.75 5.42
CA TYR A 38 1.66 -8.43 6.06
C TYR A 38 1.24 -8.48 7.54
N PHE A 39 0.20 -9.24 7.87
CA PHE A 39 -0.24 -9.41 9.25
C PHE A 39 0.86 -10.03 10.11
N PHE A 40 1.37 -11.20 9.72
CA PHE A 40 2.36 -11.92 10.53
C PHE A 40 3.72 -11.24 10.52
N GLY A 41 4.13 -10.61 9.41
CA GLY A 41 5.34 -9.77 9.35
C GLY A 41 5.25 -8.59 10.33
N SER A 42 4.12 -7.88 10.32
CA SER A 42 3.86 -6.77 11.24
C SER A 42 3.79 -7.22 12.70
N GLN A 43 3.15 -8.36 12.97
CA GLN A 43 3.08 -8.93 14.32
C GLN A 43 4.48 -9.29 14.84
N ARG A 44 5.32 -9.90 14.00
CA ARG A 44 6.71 -10.25 14.39
C ARG A 44 7.53 -8.99 14.65
N ALA A 45 7.48 -8.01 13.76
CA ALA A 45 8.19 -6.75 13.95
C ALA A 45 7.73 -6.01 15.22
N ALA A 46 6.42 -5.96 15.46
CA ALA A 46 5.88 -5.31 16.66
C ALA A 46 6.40 -5.95 17.94
N ARG A 47 6.54 -7.28 18.01
CA ARG A 47 7.12 -7.98 19.17
C ARG A 47 8.57 -7.54 19.41
N GLU A 48 9.39 -7.52 18.38
CA GLU A 48 10.78 -7.06 18.47
C GLU A 48 10.86 -5.59 18.92
N MET A 49 10.04 -4.70 18.35
CA MET A 49 9.98 -3.29 18.72
C MET A 49 9.58 -3.09 20.20
N ILE A 50 8.65 -3.90 20.71
CA ILE A 50 8.23 -3.89 22.12
C ILE A 50 9.38 -4.37 23.03
N GLU A 51 10.05 -5.45 22.67
CA GLU A 51 11.19 -6.01 23.44
C GLU A 51 12.36 -5.03 23.48
N GLN A 52 12.63 -4.33 22.36
CA GLN A 52 13.66 -3.30 22.27
C GLN A 52 13.34 -2.04 23.08
N LYS A 53 12.07 -1.77 23.38
CA LYS A 53 11.58 -0.55 24.07
C LYS A 53 11.91 0.77 23.38
N THR A 54 12.20 0.73 22.09
CA THR A 54 12.53 1.92 21.29
C THR A 54 11.33 2.51 20.55
N GLY A 55 10.20 1.79 20.53
CA GLY A 55 9.09 2.10 19.65
C GLY A 55 9.37 1.64 18.21
N GLY A 56 8.59 2.11 17.26
CA GLY A 56 8.79 1.75 15.86
C GLY A 56 7.71 2.27 14.91
N ARG A 57 7.88 1.93 13.63
CA ARG A 57 6.96 2.31 12.56
C ARG A 57 6.63 1.09 11.71
N ILE A 58 5.34 0.84 11.53
CA ILE A 58 4.83 -0.23 10.64
C ILE A 58 4.02 0.43 9.53
N ILE A 59 4.43 0.23 8.30
CA ILE A 59 3.81 0.84 7.12
C ILE A 59 3.43 -0.25 6.14
N CYS A 60 2.18 -0.24 5.67
CA CYS A 60 1.70 -1.18 4.65
C CYS A 60 1.32 -0.42 3.37
N LEU A 61 1.76 -0.91 2.22
CA LEU A 61 1.33 -0.41 0.92
C LEU A 61 -0.04 -1.02 0.57
N ALA A 62 -1.10 -0.21 0.76
CA ALA A 62 -2.45 -0.50 0.33
C ALA A 62 -2.61 -0.16 -1.17
N SER A 63 -3.72 0.42 -1.58
CA SER A 63 -4.01 0.90 -2.94
C SER A 63 -5.28 1.74 -2.94
N VAL A 64 -5.51 2.56 -3.97
CA VAL A 64 -6.81 3.16 -4.26
C VAL A 64 -7.91 2.11 -4.45
N HIS A 65 -7.58 0.88 -4.89
CA HIS A 65 -8.51 -0.25 -4.95
C HIS A 65 -9.11 -0.64 -3.58
N ALA A 66 -8.54 -0.16 -2.49
CA ALA A 66 -9.13 -0.29 -1.15
C ALA A 66 -10.29 0.68 -0.89
N TYR A 67 -10.58 1.58 -1.83
CA TYR A 67 -11.62 2.61 -1.74
C TYR A 67 -12.63 2.53 -2.86
N VAL A 68 -12.18 2.18 -4.08
CA VAL A 68 -13.02 2.08 -5.27
C VAL A 68 -12.92 0.71 -5.88
N ALA A 69 -14.06 0.21 -6.37
CA ALA A 69 -14.10 -1.02 -7.14
C ALA A 69 -13.70 -0.75 -8.58
N ILE A 70 -12.79 -1.55 -9.10
CA ILE A 70 -12.40 -1.58 -10.51
C ILE A 70 -12.67 -2.99 -11.02
N GLU A 71 -13.17 -3.10 -12.25
CA GLU A 71 -13.50 -4.36 -12.88
C GLU A 71 -12.28 -5.32 -12.87
N ASN A 72 -12.50 -6.59 -12.57
CA ASN A 72 -11.50 -7.67 -12.49
C ASN A 72 -10.48 -7.54 -11.33
N TRP A 73 -10.66 -6.61 -10.39
CA TRP A 73 -9.73 -6.41 -9.27
C TRP A 73 -10.33 -6.77 -7.90
N THR A 74 -11.37 -7.61 -7.85
CA THR A 74 -12.10 -7.91 -6.61
C THR A 74 -11.21 -8.52 -5.53
N ALA A 75 -10.43 -9.56 -5.84
CA ALA A 75 -9.56 -10.21 -4.85
C ALA A 75 -8.48 -9.26 -4.33
N TYR A 76 -7.81 -8.54 -5.23
CA TYR A 76 -6.79 -7.54 -4.88
C TYR A 76 -7.37 -6.41 -4.03
N GLY A 77 -8.48 -5.81 -4.47
CA GLY A 77 -9.16 -4.75 -3.72
C GLY A 77 -9.57 -5.20 -2.32
N THR A 78 -10.05 -6.44 -2.19
CA THR A 78 -10.39 -7.03 -0.89
C THR A 78 -9.16 -7.13 0.03
N ALA A 79 -8.03 -7.65 -0.49
CA ALA A 79 -6.79 -7.72 0.29
C ALA A 79 -6.32 -6.32 0.72
N LYS A 80 -6.33 -5.35 -0.19
CA LYS A 80 -5.90 -3.97 0.09
C LYS A 80 -6.86 -3.21 1.03
N ALA A 81 -8.15 -3.47 0.96
CA ALA A 81 -9.12 -2.98 1.95
C ALA A 81 -8.90 -3.60 3.33
N GLY A 82 -8.56 -4.89 3.38
CA GLY A 82 -8.17 -5.60 4.60
C GLY A 82 -6.99 -4.95 5.32
N LEU A 83 -5.97 -4.50 4.58
CA LEU A 83 -4.80 -3.80 5.16
C LEU A 83 -5.21 -2.53 5.90
N ARG A 84 -6.11 -1.73 5.34
CA ARG A 84 -6.61 -0.51 6.00
C ARG A 84 -7.26 -0.81 7.34
N ARG A 85 -8.11 -1.84 7.39
CA ARG A 85 -8.74 -2.27 8.65
C ARG A 85 -7.71 -2.84 9.62
N MET A 86 -6.76 -3.62 9.11
CA MET A 86 -5.70 -4.25 9.88
C MET A 86 -4.83 -3.21 10.60
N MET A 87 -4.37 -2.16 9.91
CA MET A 87 -3.53 -1.12 10.53
C MET A 87 -4.26 -0.34 11.62
N LYS A 88 -5.56 -0.12 11.51
CA LYS A 88 -6.37 0.43 12.62
C LYS A 88 -6.38 -0.49 13.84
N GLY A 89 -6.42 -1.80 13.62
CA GLY A 89 -6.28 -2.79 14.70
C GLY A 89 -4.93 -2.69 15.37
N PHE A 90 -3.86 -2.77 14.59
CA PHE A 90 -2.49 -2.66 15.11
C PHE A 90 -2.24 -1.36 15.88
N ALA A 91 -2.70 -0.22 15.35
CA ALA A 91 -2.59 1.08 16.04
C ALA A 91 -3.27 1.07 17.43
N THR A 92 -4.37 0.35 17.55
CA THR A 92 -5.09 0.20 18.82
C THR A 92 -4.40 -0.77 19.77
N ASP A 93 -4.00 -1.93 19.24
CA ASP A 93 -3.44 -3.03 20.04
C ASP A 93 -2.02 -2.70 20.53
N LEU A 94 -1.28 -1.85 19.80
CA LEU A 94 0.08 -1.41 20.14
C LEU A 94 0.12 -0.14 20.98
N ARG A 95 -1.02 0.28 21.55
CA ARG A 95 -1.11 1.44 22.44
C ARG A 95 -0.10 1.33 23.58
N GLY A 96 0.61 2.43 23.85
CA GLY A 96 1.58 2.52 24.96
C GLY A 96 2.99 2.05 24.62
N HIS A 97 3.22 1.52 23.41
CA HIS A 97 4.53 1.02 22.99
C HIS A 97 5.31 1.98 22.08
N ASN A 98 4.81 3.20 21.83
CA ASN A 98 5.40 4.17 20.90
C ASN A 98 5.60 3.58 19.48
N ILE A 99 4.67 2.71 19.05
CA ILE A 99 4.65 2.12 17.70
C ILE A 99 3.46 2.69 16.95
N THR A 100 3.69 3.22 15.74
CA THR A 100 2.61 3.62 14.85
C THR A 100 2.43 2.59 13.73
N ALA A 101 1.17 2.39 13.30
CA ALA A 101 0.82 1.46 12.24
C ALA A 101 -0.10 2.15 11.23
N ASN A 102 0.38 2.35 10.01
CA ASN A 102 -0.31 3.14 8.98
C ASN A 102 -0.29 2.44 7.61
N CYS A 103 -1.15 2.90 6.71
CA CYS A 103 -1.12 2.54 5.30
C CYS A 103 -0.76 3.75 4.42
N ILE A 104 -0.21 3.46 3.27
CA ILE A 104 -0.18 4.36 2.11
C ILE A 104 -1.01 3.69 1.02
N ALA A 105 -1.88 4.46 0.36
CA ALA A 105 -2.70 3.98 -0.75
C ALA A 105 -2.29 4.71 -2.03
N PRO A 106 -1.41 4.12 -2.84
CA PRO A 106 -1.02 4.66 -4.13
C PRO A 106 -2.19 4.68 -5.11
N GLY A 107 -2.23 5.70 -5.96
CA GLY A 107 -2.94 5.71 -7.22
C GLY A 107 -2.13 5.06 -8.34
N PRO A 108 -2.33 5.47 -9.61
CA PRO A 108 -1.52 5.01 -10.73
C PRO A 108 -0.08 5.52 -10.59
N ILE A 109 0.86 4.60 -10.37
CA ILE A 109 2.29 4.88 -10.26
C ILE A 109 2.98 4.33 -11.49
N SER A 110 3.83 5.14 -12.12
CA SER A 110 4.64 4.71 -13.26
C SER A 110 5.70 3.72 -12.82
N ASN A 111 5.84 2.62 -13.58
CA ASN A 111 6.98 1.70 -13.43
C ASN A 111 8.13 2.08 -14.37
N ALA A 112 8.01 3.19 -15.11
CA ALA A 112 9.10 3.69 -15.95
C ALA A 112 10.21 4.21 -15.01
N LEU A 113 11.38 3.60 -15.12
CA LEU A 113 12.59 4.12 -14.50
C LEU A 113 13.00 5.42 -15.20
N PRO A 114 13.68 6.35 -14.51
CA PRO A 114 14.33 7.47 -15.17
C PRO A 114 15.25 6.98 -16.30
N GLU A 115 15.35 7.74 -17.39
CA GLU A 115 16.27 7.41 -18.48
C GLU A 115 17.70 7.21 -17.94
N GLY A 116 18.26 6.01 -18.16
CA GLY A 116 19.61 5.64 -17.72
C GLY A 116 19.70 4.66 -16.57
N ASP A 117 18.60 4.18 -16.04
CA ASP A 117 18.58 3.11 -15.03
C ASP A 117 18.13 1.81 -15.71
N ASP A 118 19.10 0.92 -16.00
CA ASP A 118 18.87 -0.34 -16.75
C ASP A 118 18.33 -1.48 -15.87
N ASP A 119 17.99 -1.23 -14.61
CA ASP A 119 17.38 -2.23 -13.74
C ASP A 119 15.93 -2.49 -14.17
N VAL A 120 15.76 -3.50 -15.01
CA VAL A 120 14.47 -3.95 -15.53
C VAL A 120 13.60 -4.47 -14.38
N ILE A 121 12.58 -3.70 -14.01
CA ILE A 121 11.48 -4.24 -13.21
C ILE A 121 10.69 -5.16 -14.14
N ASP A 122 10.74 -6.48 -13.90
CA ASP A 122 9.99 -7.49 -14.65
C ASP A 122 8.49 -7.17 -14.66
N GLY A 123 7.97 -6.86 -15.83
CA GLY A 123 6.56 -6.62 -16.10
C GLY A 123 6.38 -5.68 -17.31
N PRO A 124 5.25 -5.77 -18.03
CA PRO A 124 4.97 -4.80 -19.07
C PRO A 124 4.91 -3.40 -18.44
N PRO A 125 5.52 -2.39 -19.09
CA PRO A 125 5.49 -1.03 -18.59
C PRO A 125 4.03 -0.61 -18.38
N HIS A 126 3.67 -0.32 -17.14
CA HIS A 126 2.37 0.24 -16.83
C HIS A 126 2.36 1.64 -17.45
N ASP A 127 1.69 1.79 -18.57
CA ASP A 127 1.50 3.10 -19.20
C ASP A 127 0.54 3.93 -18.33
N PRO A 128 1.04 4.85 -17.52
CA PRO A 128 0.18 5.65 -16.65
C PRO A 128 -0.67 6.63 -17.47
N SER A 129 -0.36 6.84 -18.76
CA SER A 129 -1.10 7.80 -19.61
C SER A 129 -2.58 7.45 -19.74
N ARG A 130 -2.92 6.15 -19.67
CA ARG A 130 -4.31 5.68 -19.72
C ARG A 130 -5.19 6.18 -18.56
N PHE A 131 -4.58 6.62 -17.47
CA PHE A 131 -5.30 7.08 -16.28
C PHE A 131 -5.08 8.57 -15.99
N THR A 132 -4.10 9.21 -16.65
CA THR A 132 -3.67 10.57 -16.30
C THR A 132 -4.64 11.64 -16.77
N GLU A 133 -5.35 11.45 -17.87
CA GLU A 133 -6.32 12.44 -18.40
C GLU A 133 -7.46 12.74 -17.41
N HIS A 134 -7.68 11.84 -16.46
CA HIS A 134 -8.78 11.94 -15.48
C HIS A 134 -8.30 12.29 -14.07
N LEU A 135 -7.00 12.44 -13.87
CA LEU A 135 -6.44 12.80 -12.58
C LEU A 135 -6.39 14.33 -12.42
N PRO A 136 -6.76 14.89 -11.27
CA PRO A 136 -6.55 16.32 -11.00
C PRO A 136 -5.10 16.77 -11.13
N SER A 137 -4.13 15.87 -10.85
CA SER A 137 -2.69 16.12 -11.06
C SER A 137 -2.29 16.19 -12.52
N ALA A 138 -3.14 15.73 -13.46
CA ALA A 138 -2.87 15.59 -14.90
C ALA A 138 -1.60 14.76 -15.24
N LYS A 139 -1.09 13.99 -14.27
CA LYS A 139 0.08 13.11 -14.43
C LYS A 139 -0.01 11.92 -13.47
N GLY A 140 0.56 10.77 -13.86
CA GLY A 140 0.77 9.65 -12.96
C GLY A 140 1.80 9.97 -11.89
N GLY A 141 1.73 9.25 -10.77
CA GLY A 141 2.73 9.34 -9.72
C GLY A 141 4.02 8.60 -10.08
N LEU A 142 5.08 8.93 -9.38
CA LEU A 142 6.38 8.25 -9.45
C LEU A 142 6.60 7.40 -8.19
N PRO A 143 7.46 6.37 -8.23
CA PRO A 143 7.86 5.64 -7.03
C PRO A 143 8.39 6.54 -5.92
N SER A 144 9.07 7.64 -6.27
CA SER A 144 9.55 8.65 -5.32
C SER A 144 8.42 9.35 -4.55
N ASP A 145 7.23 9.50 -5.14
CA ASP A 145 6.08 10.10 -4.43
C ASP A 145 5.63 9.20 -3.29
N ILE A 146 5.66 7.88 -3.51
CA ILE A 146 5.36 6.89 -2.47
C ILE A 146 6.47 6.84 -1.43
N ALA A 147 7.74 6.85 -1.86
CA ALA A 147 8.90 6.88 -0.96
C ALA A 147 8.86 8.10 -0.03
N ASN A 148 8.48 9.27 -0.53
CA ASN A 148 8.34 10.48 0.28
C ASN A 148 7.24 10.34 1.35
N ALA A 149 6.12 9.69 1.04
CA ALA A 149 5.09 9.39 2.03
C ALA A 149 5.57 8.38 3.08
N VAL A 150 6.37 7.38 2.67
CA VAL A 150 7.04 6.46 3.60
C VAL A 150 7.99 7.21 4.53
N LEU A 151 8.84 8.09 3.98
CA LEU A 151 9.77 8.90 4.77
C LEU A 151 9.03 9.77 5.80
N TYR A 152 7.93 10.41 5.40
CA TYR A 152 7.10 11.18 6.31
C TYR A 152 6.59 10.32 7.48
N LEU A 153 5.94 9.18 7.20
CA LEU A 153 5.39 8.29 8.22
C LEU A 153 6.47 7.63 9.10
N SER A 154 7.67 7.46 8.57
CA SER A 154 8.81 6.86 9.28
C SER A 154 9.53 7.85 10.19
N SER A 155 9.40 9.15 9.93
CA SER A 155 10.07 10.21 10.67
C SER A 155 9.29 10.67 11.90
N GLU A 156 9.90 11.55 12.69
CA GLU A 156 9.23 12.23 13.80
C GLU A 156 8.06 13.11 13.35
N LEU A 157 8.08 13.60 12.09
CA LEU A 157 6.98 14.40 11.54
C LEU A 157 5.68 13.61 11.45
N GLY A 158 5.76 12.30 11.25
CA GLY A 158 4.62 11.39 11.20
C GLY A 158 4.22 10.77 12.53
N GLN A 159 4.87 11.10 13.65
CA GLN A 159 4.70 10.42 14.94
C GLN A 159 3.26 10.46 15.51
N TYR A 160 2.46 11.45 15.11
CA TYR A 160 1.07 11.59 15.58
C TYR A 160 0.06 10.99 14.58
N VAL A 161 0.53 10.46 13.46
CA VAL A 161 -0.29 9.72 12.49
C VAL A 161 -0.28 8.25 12.86
N ASN A 162 -1.44 7.71 13.25
CA ASN A 162 -1.55 6.32 13.69
C ASN A 162 -2.92 5.73 13.33
N GLY A 163 -2.93 4.57 12.70
CA GLY A 163 -4.13 3.89 12.21
C GLY A 163 -4.71 4.48 10.92
N GLU A 164 -3.98 5.36 10.25
CA GLU A 164 -4.45 6.08 9.07
C GLU A 164 -4.01 5.47 7.74
N THR A 165 -4.69 5.87 6.69
CA THR A 165 -4.33 5.54 5.31
C THR A 165 -4.18 6.83 4.52
N ILE A 166 -2.94 7.16 4.15
CA ILE A 166 -2.62 8.33 3.33
C ILE A 166 -2.83 7.97 1.85
N LEU A 167 -3.71 8.69 1.17
CA LEU A 167 -3.87 8.61 -0.28
C LEU A 167 -2.73 9.39 -0.97
N VAL A 168 -2.03 8.72 -1.88
CA VAL A 168 -1.00 9.30 -2.76
C VAL A 168 -1.38 8.94 -4.18
N ASP A 169 -2.39 9.61 -4.72
CA ASP A 169 -3.15 9.19 -5.87
C ASP A 169 -3.40 10.29 -6.92
N GLY A 170 -2.74 11.43 -6.80
CA GLY A 170 -2.94 12.57 -7.70
C GLY A 170 -4.37 13.14 -7.68
N GLY A 171 -5.15 12.85 -6.62
CA GLY A 171 -6.52 13.27 -6.48
C GLY A 171 -7.54 12.33 -7.13
N MET A 172 -7.15 11.12 -7.52
CA MET A 172 -8.01 10.14 -8.20
C MET A 172 -9.31 9.87 -7.42
N ILE A 173 -9.21 9.64 -6.12
CA ILE A 173 -10.38 9.34 -5.27
C ILE A 173 -11.21 10.60 -4.99
N ALA A 174 -10.58 11.77 -4.93
CA ALA A 174 -11.26 13.03 -4.69
C ALA A 174 -12.05 13.52 -5.91
N SER A 175 -11.60 13.16 -7.12
CA SER A 175 -12.25 13.56 -8.37
C SER A 175 -13.44 12.68 -8.68
N LYS A 176 -14.64 13.12 -8.38
CA LYS A 176 -15.86 12.53 -8.88
C LYS A 176 -16.16 13.15 -10.25
N LYS A 177 -15.70 12.53 -11.34
CA LYS A 177 -16.32 12.84 -12.64
C LYS A 177 -17.77 12.33 -12.57
N MET A 178 -18.72 13.24 -12.50
CA MET A 178 -20.09 12.90 -12.88
C MET A 178 -20.03 12.55 -14.37
N ARG A 179 -20.33 11.31 -14.71
CA ARG A 179 -20.57 10.93 -16.11
C ARG A 179 -21.90 11.53 -16.45
N ASP A 180 -21.90 12.43 -17.42
CA ASP A 180 -23.09 12.88 -18.12
C ASP A 180 -23.71 11.70 -18.87
#